data_e4294888d9ec163136d7b5914889f414
#
_entry.id   e4294888d9ec163136d7b5914889f414
#
_cell.length_a   1.000
_cell.length_b   1.000
_cell.length_c   1.000
_cell.angle_alpha   90.00
_cell.angle_beta   90.00
_cell.angle_gamma   90.00
#
_symmetry.space_group_name_H-M   'P 1'
#
loop_
_entity.id
_entity.type
_entity.pdbx_description
1 polymer ?
#
loop_
_entity_poly.entity_id
_entity_poly.type
_entity_poly.pdbx_seq_one_letter_code
_entity_poly.pdbx_strand_id
1 'polypeptide(L)'
;MKIHLLTLAILSSLSVTRAQYWQQKVDYIMEVTLDSETARYNGTQKLIYTNNSPETHHKVFYHLYYNAFQPGSEMAVRLKNAADKNRRFKVDIDSLTIEQQGFLRVKNLTQNGTLVQTEVAETILEVTLNEPLLPGESTILELNFEGQVPDVVRRAGKNSAEGVALSMAQ
;
A
#
# COMPACT_ATOMS: atom_id res chain seq x y z
N MET A 1 21.35 27.15 -51.74
CA MET A 1 20.19 26.23 -51.73
C MET A 1 20.40 24.94 -50.91
N LYS A 2 21.56 24.29 -50.93
CA LYS A 2 21.82 23.04 -50.20
C LYS A 2 21.93 23.21 -48.64
N ILE A 3 22.40 24.38 -48.18
CA ILE A 3 22.58 24.66 -46.73
C ILE A 3 21.24 24.85 -46.01
N HIS A 4 20.26 25.49 -46.67
CA HIS A 4 18.94 25.71 -46.06
C HIS A 4 18.09 24.47 -45.95
N LEU A 5 18.32 23.44 -46.82
CA LEU A 5 17.65 22.14 -46.71
C LEU A 5 18.17 21.34 -45.50
N LEU A 6 19.46 21.46 -45.18
CA LEU A 6 20.06 20.76 -44.05
C LEU A 6 19.59 21.34 -42.71
N THR A 7 19.42 22.67 -42.63
CA THR A 7 18.91 23.36 -41.43
C THR A 7 17.45 23.02 -41.17
N LEU A 8 16.63 22.91 -42.20
CA LEU A 8 15.23 22.51 -42.07
C LEU A 8 15.07 21.04 -41.60
N ALA A 9 15.95 20.15 -42.06
CA ALA A 9 15.95 18.75 -41.65
C ALA A 9 16.35 18.56 -40.17
N ILE A 10 17.22 19.40 -39.61
CA ILE A 10 17.62 19.38 -38.21
C ILE A 10 16.53 19.95 -37.30
N LEU A 11 15.79 20.96 -37.73
CA LEU A 11 14.66 21.50 -36.94
C LEU A 11 13.46 20.54 -36.86
N SER A 12 13.26 19.68 -37.87
CA SER A 12 12.14 18.70 -37.86
C SER A 12 12.40 17.50 -36.95
N SER A 13 13.63 17.29 -36.48
CA SER A 13 13.98 16.17 -35.57
C SER A 13 13.82 16.50 -34.08
N LEU A 14 13.45 17.73 -33.73
CA LEU A 14 13.07 18.09 -32.36
C LEU A 14 11.65 17.59 -32.07
N SER A 15 11.49 16.28 -32.03
CA SER A 15 10.32 15.64 -31.44
C SER A 15 10.29 16.01 -29.97
N VAL A 16 9.40 16.92 -29.60
CA VAL A 16 9.11 17.23 -28.20
C VAL A 16 8.51 15.96 -27.59
N THR A 17 9.33 15.13 -27.01
CA THR A 17 8.87 14.04 -26.15
C THR A 17 8.19 14.67 -24.94
N ARG A 18 6.88 14.86 -25.01
CA ARG A 18 6.10 15.17 -23.82
C ARG A 18 6.11 13.90 -22.98
N ALA A 19 6.79 13.93 -21.85
CA ALA A 19 6.57 12.93 -20.83
C ALA A 19 5.08 13.04 -20.45
N GLN A 20 4.27 12.08 -20.86
CA GLN A 20 2.87 12.05 -20.49
C GLN A 20 2.80 11.73 -19.00
N TYR A 21 2.53 12.74 -18.18
CA TYR A 21 2.27 12.56 -16.77
C TYR A 21 0.90 11.89 -16.62
N TRP A 22 0.85 10.75 -15.98
CA TRP A 22 -0.38 10.07 -15.63
C TRP A 22 -0.36 9.69 -14.14
N GLN A 23 -1.52 9.62 -13.55
CA GLN A 23 -1.72 9.18 -12.18
C GLN A 23 -2.92 8.25 -12.14
N GLN A 24 -2.78 7.12 -11.47
CA GLN A 24 -3.88 6.18 -11.30
C GLN A 24 -5.00 6.84 -10.50
N LYS A 25 -6.24 6.48 -10.84
CA LYS A 25 -7.42 6.93 -10.10
C LYS A 25 -7.97 5.80 -9.26
N VAL A 26 -8.29 6.12 -8.03
CA VAL A 26 -8.86 5.17 -7.07
C VAL A 26 -10.00 5.84 -6.32
N ASP A 27 -11.18 5.23 -6.35
CA ASP A 27 -12.33 5.65 -5.56
C ASP A 27 -12.61 4.56 -4.50
N TYR A 28 -12.65 4.96 -3.21
CA TYR A 28 -12.85 4.06 -2.08
C TYR A 28 -14.24 4.19 -1.46
N ILE A 29 -14.86 3.05 -1.17
CA ILE A 29 -16.03 2.93 -0.29
C ILE A 29 -15.64 1.94 0.79
N MET A 30 -15.66 2.36 2.06
CA MET A 30 -15.23 1.53 3.18
C MET A 30 -16.22 1.62 4.33
N GLU A 31 -16.50 0.47 4.94
CA GLU A 31 -17.20 0.38 6.21
C GLU A 31 -16.25 -0.26 7.22
N VAL A 32 -16.03 0.42 8.35
CA VAL A 32 -15.06 0.00 9.35
C VAL A 32 -15.70 -0.01 10.73
N THR A 33 -15.52 -1.12 11.45
CA THR A 33 -15.87 -1.23 12.86
C THR A 33 -14.57 -1.28 13.67
N LEU A 34 -14.46 -0.39 14.66
CA LEU A 34 -13.32 -0.30 15.56
C LEU A 34 -13.74 -0.66 16.98
N ASP A 35 -13.06 -1.63 17.57
CA ASP A 35 -13.09 -1.88 19.00
C ASP A 35 -11.93 -1.08 19.66
N SER A 36 -12.30 -0.03 20.38
CA SER A 36 -11.34 0.87 21.04
C SER A 36 -10.65 0.23 22.25
N GLU A 37 -11.23 -0.80 22.87
CA GLU A 37 -10.63 -1.47 24.03
C GLU A 37 -9.48 -2.39 23.61
N THR A 38 -9.71 -3.17 22.57
CA THR A 38 -8.71 -4.11 22.03
C THR A 38 -7.84 -3.49 20.92
N ALA A 39 -8.22 -2.30 20.44
CA ALA A 39 -7.62 -1.65 19.26
C ALA A 39 -7.65 -2.53 17.99
N ARG A 40 -8.65 -3.38 17.89
CA ARG A 40 -8.92 -4.20 16.72
C ARG A 40 -9.98 -3.55 15.84
N TYR A 41 -9.82 -3.73 14.56
CA TYR A 41 -10.78 -3.24 13.58
C TYR A 41 -11.02 -4.28 12.50
N ASN A 42 -12.18 -4.25 11.92
CA ASN A 42 -12.54 -5.03 10.74
C ASN A 42 -13.43 -4.20 9.84
N GLY A 43 -13.56 -4.61 8.61
CA GLY A 43 -14.42 -3.90 7.69
C GLY A 43 -14.46 -4.51 6.31
N THR A 44 -15.17 -3.81 5.45
CA THR A 44 -15.27 -4.07 4.02
C THR A 44 -14.71 -2.90 3.24
N GLN A 45 -14.12 -3.19 2.10
CA GLN A 45 -13.66 -2.19 1.16
C GLN A 45 -14.13 -2.55 -0.24
N LYS A 46 -14.70 -1.56 -0.91
CA LYS A 46 -14.90 -1.56 -2.35
C LYS A 46 -14.03 -0.48 -2.95
N LEU A 47 -13.19 -0.88 -3.89
CA LEU A 47 -12.25 -0.04 -4.59
C LEU A 47 -12.61 -0.05 -6.07
N ILE A 48 -12.80 1.12 -6.66
CA ILE A 48 -12.88 1.28 -8.11
C ILE A 48 -11.53 1.80 -8.56
N TYR A 49 -10.77 0.96 -9.26
CA TYR A 49 -9.43 1.27 -9.74
C TYR A 49 -9.46 1.54 -11.24
N THR A 50 -8.99 2.71 -11.65
CA THR A 50 -8.91 3.11 -13.06
C THR A 50 -7.46 3.17 -13.49
N ASN A 51 -7.12 2.44 -14.54
CA ASN A 51 -5.79 2.44 -15.13
C ASN A 51 -5.62 3.62 -16.10
N ASN A 52 -5.00 4.69 -15.62
CA ASN A 52 -4.68 5.85 -16.44
C ASN A 52 -3.29 5.76 -17.09
N SER A 53 -2.55 4.65 -16.87
CA SER A 53 -1.26 4.43 -17.53
C SER A 53 -1.43 3.93 -18.97
N PRO A 54 -0.40 4.06 -19.81
CA PRO A 54 -0.42 3.48 -21.17
C PRO A 54 -0.19 1.97 -21.18
N GLU A 55 0.04 1.34 -20.02
CA GLU A 55 0.38 -0.08 -19.91
C GLU A 55 -0.78 -0.90 -19.35
N THR A 56 -0.89 -2.14 -19.77
CA THR A 56 -1.86 -3.10 -19.23
C THR A 56 -1.38 -3.60 -17.87
N HIS A 57 -2.25 -3.57 -16.85
CA HIS A 57 -1.96 -4.13 -15.55
C HIS A 57 -2.49 -5.55 -15.41
N HIS A 58 -1.60 -6.46 -15.01
CA HIS A 58 -1.92 -7.85 -14.68
C HIS A 58 -1.96 -8.08 -13.17
N LYS A 59 -1.40 -7.14 -12.41
CA LYS A 59 -1.30 -7.19 -10.95
C LYS A 59 -1.59 -5.82 -10.35
N VAL A 60 -2.10 -5.84 -9.13
CA VAL A 60 -2.19 -4.66 -8.25
C VAL A 60 -1.60 -5.01 -6.89
N PHE A 61 -1.19 -3.97 -6.14
CA PHE A 61 -0.53 -4.14 -4.87
C PHE A 61 -1.22 -3.30 -3.80
N TYR A 62 -1.43 -3.91 -2.63
CA TYR A 62 -1.90 -3.21 -1.44
C TYR A 62 -0.78 -3.17 -0.40
N HIS A 63 -0.71 -2.07 0.33
CA HIS A 63 0.17 -1.94 1.47
C HIS A 63 -0.53 -2.41 2.75
N LEU A 64 0.11 -3.35 3.45
CA LEU A 64 -0.30 -3.87 4.74
C LEU A 64 0.62 -3.32 5.83
N TYR A 65 0.65 -2.00 6.02
CA TYR A 65 1.67 -1.30 6.80
C TYR A 65 1.85 -1.83 8.23
N TYR A 66 0.79 -2.26 8.90
CA TYR A 66 0.89 -2.76 10.26
C TYR A 66 1.61 -4.10 10.39
N ASN A 67 1.76 -4.85 9.31
CA ASN A 67 2.54 -6.09 9.31
C ASN A 67 4.04 -5.84 9.59
N ALA A 68 4.52 -4.61 9.40
CA ALA A 68 5.88 -4.21 9.82
C ALA A 68 6.11 -4.32 11.33
N PHE A 69 5.05 -4.34 12.14
CA PHE A 69 5.11 -4.37 13.61
C PHE A 69 4.84 -5.77 14.17
N GLN A 70 5.42 -6.77 13.51
CA GLN A 70 5.39 -8.18 13.92
C GLN A 70 6.81 -8.70 14.17
N PRO A 71 7.00 -9.60 15.14
CA PRO A 71 8.29 -10.28 15.32
C PRO A 71 8.78 -10.92 14.01
N GLY A 72 10.07 -10.78 13.73
CA GLY A 72 10.70 -11.33 12.54
C GLY A 72 10.47 -10.51 11.26
N SER A 73 9.71 -9.40 11.29
CA SER A 73 9.52 -8.54 10.13
C SER A 73 10.83 -7.89 9.67
N GLU A 74 10.89 -7.45 8.40
CA GLU A 74 12.04 -6.68 7.91
C GLU A 74 12.32 -5.44 8.77
N MET A 75 11.28 -4.79 9.29
CA MET A 75 11.42 -3.66 10.21
C MET A 75 12.12 -4.10 11.51
N ALA A 76 11.74 -5.23 12.10
CA ALA A 76 12.38 -5.77 13.30
C ALA A 76 13.86 -6.07 13.05
N VAL A 77 14.17 -6.77 11.95
CA VAL A 77 15.56 -7.09 11.54
C VAL A 77 16.36 -5.81 11.29
N ARG A 78 15.79 -4.85 10.59
CA ARG A 78 16.43 -3.56 10.30
C ARG A 78 16.75 -2.78 11.58
N LEU A 79 15.84 -2.74 12.55
CA LEU A 79 16.04 -2.04 13.81
C LEU A 79 17.14 -2.69 14.67
N LYS A 80 17.25 -4.02 14.67
CA LYS A 80 18.34 -4.72 15.35
C LYS A 80 19.71 -4.43 14.74
N ASN A 81 19.77 -4.35 13.41
CA ASN A 81 21.00 -4.20 12.65
C ASN A 81 21.39 -2.72 12.43
N ALA A 82 20.50 -1.77 12.70
CA ALA A 82 20.80 -0.37 12.56
C ALA A 82 21.86 0.04 13.58
N ALA A 83 23.02 0.47 13.09
CA ALA A 83 24.11 1.05 13.90
C ALA A 83 23.69 2.34 14.61
N ASP A 84 22.61 2.95 14.18
CA ASP A 84 22.02 4.12 14.78
C ASP A 84 21.19 3.71 16.01
N LYS A 85 21.82 3.76 17.16
CA LYS A 85 21.18 3.72 18.48
C LYS A 85 20.28 4.95 18.72
N ASN A 86 19.75 5.51 17.65
CA ASN A 86 18.88 6.66 17.69
C ASN A 86 17.63 6.27 18.48
N ARG A 87 17.53 6.79 19.68
CA ARG A 87 16.50 6.56 20.72
C ARG A 87 15.05 6.85 20.28
N ARG A 88 14.81 6.96 18.98
CA ARG A 88 13.45 7.14 18.42
C ARG A 88 12.61 5.86 18.48
N PHE A 89 13.28 4.70 18.55
CA PHE A 89 12.66 3.40 18.73
C PHE A 89 13.03 2.87 20.10
N LYS A 90 12.11 2.96 21.03
CA LYS A 90 12.30 2.45 22.41
C LYS A 90 11.80 1.01 22.56
N VAL A 91 11.18 0.46 21.52
CA VAL A 91 10.49 -0.83 21.55
C VAL A 91 11.25 -1.82 20.64
N ASP A 92 11.56 -2.98 21.17
CA ASP A 92 12.02 -4.13 20.40
C ASP A 92 10.78 -4.84 19.83
N ILE A 93 10.62 -4.79 18.51
CA ILE A 93 9.46 -5.37 17.82
C ILE A 93 9.40 -6.89 18.06
N ASP A 94 10.55 -7.57 18.16
CA ASP A 94 10.58 -9.02 18.41
C ASP A 94 10.12 -9.42 19.81
N SER A 95 10.08 -8.49 20.74
CA SER A 95 9.59 -8.73 22.12
C SER A 95 8.09 -8.44 22.30
N LEU A 96 7.40 -7.95 21.29
CA LEU A 96 5.98 -7.61 21.37
C LEU A 96 5.12 -8.86 21.57
N THR A 97 4.19 -8.79 22.54
CA THR A 97 3.16 -9.80 22.70
C THR A 97 2.14 -9.73 21.56
N ILE A 98 1.29 -10.75 21.42
CA ILE A 98 0.26 -10.78 20.35
C ILE A 98 -0.68 -9.57 20.42
N GLU A 99 -0.98 -9.09 21.63
CA GLU A 99 -1.85 -7.93 21.86
C GLU A 99 -1.18 -6.60 21.52
N GLN A 100 0.15 -6.59 21.50
CA GLN A 100 0.98 -5.41 21.21
C GLN A 100 1.39 -5.32 19.74
N GLN A 101 1.30 -6.44 19.01
CA GLN A 101 1.67 -6.49 17.60
C GLN A 101 0.64 -5.75 16.73
N GLY A 102 1.13 -5.19 15.63
CA GLY A 102 0.27 -4.69 14.57
C GLY A 102 0.06 -5.72 13.48
N PHE A 103 -1.11 -5.76 12.90
CA PHE A 103 -1.35 -6.52 11.68
C PHE A 103 -2.51 -5.94 10.85
N LEU A 104 -2.47 -6.22 9.58
CA LEU A 104 -3.57 -6.04 8.65
C LEU A 104 -3.66 -7.28 7.75
N ARG A 105 -4.81 -7.94 7.74
CA ARG A 105 -5.09 -9.14 6.96
C ARG A 105 -6.27 -8.89 6.03
N VAL A 106 -6.09 -9.23 4.78
CA VAL A 106 -7.14 -9.17 3.76
C VAL A 106 -7.74 -10.56 3.57
N LYS A 107 -9.05 -10.60 3.42
CA LYS A 107 -9.85 -11.81 3.19
C LYS A 107 -10.77 -11.61 2.00
N ASN A 108 -11.04 -12.69 1.27
CA ASN A 108 -12.08 -12.73 0.23
C ASN A 108 -11.96 -11.62 -0.82
N LEU A 109 -10.73 -11.33 -1.28
CA LEU A 109 -10.54 -10.33 -2.32
C LEU A 109 -11.07 -10.83 -3.65
N THR A 110 -11.91 -10.01 -4.27
CA THR A 110 -12.52 -10.30 -5.58
C THR A 110 -12.22 -9.20 -6.58
N GLN A 111 -12.14 -9.57 -7.86
CA GLN A 111 -12.21 -8.66 -9.00
C GLN A 111 -13.54 -8.86 -9.69
N ASN A 112 -14.36 -7.82 -9.79
CA ASN A 112 -15.68 -7.86 -10.42
C ASN A 112 -16.55 -9.02 -9.88
N GLY A 113 -16.46 -9.30 -8.56
CA GLY A 113 -17.19 -10.37 -7.88
C GLY A 113 -16.55 -11.76 -7.96
N THR A 114 -15.46 -11.97 -8.70
CA THR A 114 -14.75 -13.25 -8.80
C THR A 114 -13.48 -13.24 -7.95
N LEU A 115 -13.28 -14.28 -7.11
CA LEU A 115 -12.08 -14.41 -6.26
C LEU A 115 -10.81 -14.35 -7.10
N VAL A 116 -9.82 -13.63 -6.60
CA VAL A 116 -8.49 -13.49 -7.22
C VAL A 116 -7.43 -14.23 -6.41
N GLN A 117 -6.32 -14.55 -7.07
CA GLN A 117 -5.14 -15.09 -6.41
C GLN A 117 -4.37 -13.96 -5.71
N THR A 118 -3.98 -14.18 -4.46
CA THR A 118 -3.23 -13.23 -3.66
C THR A 118 -2.02 -13.87 -3.00
N GLU A 119 -0.95 -13.09 -2.84
CA GLU A 119 0.25 -13.48 -2.11
C GLU A 119 0.68 -12.35 -1.18
N VAL A 120 1.01 -12.67 0.07
CA VAL A 120 1.51 -11.69 1.05
C VAL A 120 3.01 -11.84 1.17
N ALA A 121 3.72 -10.75 0.86
CA ALA A 121 5.14 -10.61 1.11
C ALA A 121 5.33 -9.43 2.08
N GLU A 122 5.60 -9.73 3.35
CA GLU A 122 5.79 -8.73 4.41
C GLU A 122 4.62 -7.74 4.52
N THR A 123 4.86 -6.51 4.10
CA THR A 123 3.88 -5.41 4.12
C THR A 123 3.19 -5.19 2.78
N ILE A 124 3.35 -6.09 1.83
CA ILE A 124 2.76 -6.01 0.50
C ILE A 124 1.85 -7.20 0.28
N LEU A 125 0.62 -6.94 -0.15
CA LEU A 125 -0.28 -7.92 -0.73
C LEU A 125 -0.23 -7.76 -2.25
N GLU A 126 0.30 -8.76 -2.92
CA GLU A 126 0.22 -8.89 -4.38
C GLU A 126 -1.11 -9.53 -4.76
N VAL A 127 -1.77 -8.96 -5.74
CA VAL A 127 -3.05 -9.44 -6.28
C VAL A 127 -2.88 -9.68 -7.77
N THR A 128 -3.04 -10.93 -8.21
CA THR A 128 -3.07 -11.27 -9.62
C THR A 128 -4.49 -11.10 -10.14
N LEU A 129 -4.67 -10.19 -11.10
CA LEU A 129 -5.97 -9.93 -11.69
C LEU A 129 -6.42 -11.11 -12.54
N ASN A 130 -7.70 -11.50 -12.41
CA ASN A 130 -8.31 -12.52 -13.27
C ASN A 130 -8.43 -12.02 -14.72
N GLU A 131 -8.75 -10.73 -14.86
CA GLU A 131 -8.86 -10.02 -16.13
C GLU A 131 -7.83 -8.89 -16.13
N PRO A 132 -6.92 -8.85 -17.12
CA PRO A 132 -5.98 -7.75 -17.27
C PRO A 132 -6.71 -6.41 -17.41
N LEU A 133 -6.23 -5.37 -16.77
CA LEU A 133 -6.81 -4.04 -16.82
C LEU A 133 -6.10 -3.19 -17.88
N LEU A 134 -6.78 -2.96 -18.99
CA LEU A 134 -6.24 -2.20 -20.11
C LEU A 134 -6.16 -0.69 -19.80
N PRO A 135 -5.35 0.06 -20.58
CA PRO A 135 -5.31 1.52 -20.48
C PRO A 135 -6.71 2.17 -20.61
N GLY A 136 -7.05 3.03 -19.67
CA GLY A 136 -8.33 3.73 -19.60
C GLY A 136 -9.49 2.93 -19.00
N GLU A 137 -9.31 1.65 -18.72
CA GLU A 137 -10.36 0.82 -18.11
C GLU A 137 -10.38 0.95 -16.58
N SER A 138 -11.50 0.54 -15.99
CA SER A 138 -11.69 0.45 -14.56
C SER A 138 -12.11 -0.96 -14.15
N THR A 139 -11.68 -1.38 -12.97
CA THR A 139 -12.11 -2.63 -12.34
C THR A 139 -12.57 -2.39 -10.91
N ILE A 140 -13.44 -3.26 -10.40
CA ILE A 140 -13.91 -3.23 -9.03
C ILE A 140 -13.17 -4.31 -8.26
N LEU A 141 -12.49 -3.90 -7.18
CA LEU A 141 -11.87 -4.80 -6.21
C LEU A 141 -12.61 -4.68 -4.89
N GLU A 142 -13.14 -5.81 -4.40
CA GLU A 142 -13.86 -5.87 -3.14
C GLU A 142 -13.18 -6.85 -2.21
N LEU A 143 -13.06 -6.47 -0.92
CA LEU A 143 -12.40 -7.29 0.08
C LEU A 143 -12.99 -7.07 1.47
N ASN A 144 -12.80 -8.06 2.33
CA ASN A 144 -12.94 -7.92 3.77
C ASN A 144 -11.55 -7.81 4.38
N PHE A 145 -11.44 -7.07 5.48
CA PHE A 145 -10.18 -6.97 6.20
C PHE A 145 -10.38 -7.03 7.71
N GLU A 146 -9.34 -7.45 8.40
CA GLU A 146 -9.20 -7.35 9.84
C GLU A 146 -7.82 -6.84 10.19
N GLY A 147 -7.73 -6.08 11.26
CA GLY A 147 -6.45 -5.55 11.71
C GLY A 147 -6.40 -5.26 13.20
N GLN A 148 -5.20 -5.02 13.66
CA GLN A 148 -4.91 -4.60 15.01
C GLN A 148 -3.90 -3.46 14.97
N VAL A 149 -4.19 -2.39 15.69
CA VAL A 149 -3.26 -1.28 15.88
C VAL A 149 -2.20 -1.71 16.88
N PRO A 150 -0.89 -1.61 16.55
CA PRO A 150 0.17 -1.99 17.49
C PRO A 150 0.22 -1.05 18.70
N ASP A 151 0.90 -1.46 19.75
CA ASP A 151 1.39 -0.52 20.76
C ASP A 151 2.31 0.50 20.07
N VAL A 152 2.45 1.69 20.67
CA VAL A 152 3.18 2.78 20.03
C VAL A 152 4.58 2.36 19.61
N VAL A 153 4.74 2.22 18.30
CA VAL A 153 6.04 2.08 17.66
C VAL A 153 6.23 3.29 16.77
N ARG A 154 6.99 4.26 17.20
CA ARG A 154 7.26 5.52 16.50
C ARG A 154 6.00 6.43 16.39
N ARG A 155 5.38 6.53 15.21
CA ARG A 155 4.23 7.41 14.92
C ARG A 155 2.92 6.65 14.83
N ALA A 156 2.99 5.34 14.59
CA ALA A 156 1.83 4.48 14.52
C ALA A 156 1.66 3.74 15.85
N GLY A 157 0.43 3.55 16.26
CA GLY A 157 0.12 2.76 17.43
C GLY A 157 -0.96 3.34 18.33
N LYS A 158 -1.29 2.60 19.38
CA LYS A 158 -2.15 3.03 20.47
C LYS A 158 -1.30 3.49 21.65
N ASN A 159 -1.73 4.56 22.33
CA ASN A 159 -1.17 4.98 23.60
C ASN A 159 -2.22 4.75 24.71
N SER A 160 -1.94 3.79 25.58
CA SER A 160 -2.83 3.44 26.69
C SER A 160 -2.65 4.33 27.92
N ALA A 161 -1.59 5.12 28.00
CA ALA A 161 -1.28 5.91 29.20
C ALA A 161 -2.11 7.20 29.33
N GLU A 162 -2.59 7.74 28.22
CA GLU A 162 -3.30 9.04 28.14
C GLU A 162 -4.70 8.96 27.53
N GLY A 163 -5.26 7.74 27.41
CA GLY A 163 -6.48 7.49 26.67
C GLY A 163 -6.22 6.91 25.28
N VAL A 164 -7.29 6.57 24.56
CA VAL A 164 -7.18 5.92 23.28
C VAL A 164 -6.81 6.94 22.20
N ALA A 165 -5.53 7.12 21.96
CA ALA A 165 -5.05 7.77 20.75
C ALA A 165 -4.60 6.69 19.76
N LEU A 166 -5.37 6.51 18.68
CA LEU A 166 -5.00 5.63 17.57
C LEU A 166 -4.39 6.49 16.47
N SER A 167 -3.18 6.16 16.05
CA SER A 167 -2.50 6.84 14.97
C SER A 167 -2.05 5.86 13.91
N MET A 168 -2.36 6.19 12.66
CA MET A 168 -1.86 5.50 11.46
C MET A 168 -0.94 6.42 10.65
N ALA A 169 -0.27 7.37 11.31
CA ALA A 169 0.61 8.30 10.64
C ALA A 169 1.79 7.55 9.97
N GLN A 170 2.01 7.82 8.71
CA GLN A 170 3.13 7.34 7.90
C GLN A 170 4.31 8.29 7.97
#